data_590ef3c5fb3ef7c2353add38a41d2347
#
_entry.id   590ef3c5fb3ef7c2353add38a41d2347
#
_cell.length_a   1.000
_cell.length_b   1.000
_cell.length_c   1.000
_cell.angle_alpha   90.00
_cell.angle_beta   90.00
_cell.angle_gamma   90.00
#
_symmetry.space_group_name_H-M   'P 1'
#
loop_
_entity.id
_entity.type
_entity.pdbx_description
1 polymer ?
#
loop_
_entity_poly.entity_id
_entity_poly.type
_entity_poly.pdbx_seq_one_letter_code
_entity_poly.pdbx_strand_id
1 'polypeptide(L)' 'MLQSEVAQLEERVQRLIAAYRQERLEKKRALQERDRLLALNAELKRRIEGIVERIRVIESDPNS' A
#
# COMPACT_ATOMS: atom_id res chain seq x y z
N MET A 1 39.59 -8.10 23.88
CA MET A 1 39.70 -9.53 24.09
C MET A 1 38.63 -10.26 23.32
N LEU A 2 38.81 -11.54 23.05
CA LEU A 2 37.95 -12.31 22.19
C LEU A 2 36.49 -12.31 22.63
N GLN A 3 36.22 -12.42 23.93
CA GLN A 3 34.82 -12.41 24.45
C GLN A 3 34.12 -11.11 24.20
N SER A 4 34.83 -9.99 24.33
CA SER A 4 34.28 -8.67 24.06
C SER A 4 33.94 -8.49 22.57
N GLU A 5 34.81 -8.99 21.70
CA GLU A 5 34.62 -8.93 20.26
C GLU A 5 33.43 -9.78 19.82
N VAL A 6 33.28 -10.96 20.41
CA VAL A 6 32.15 -11.84 20.13
C VAL A 6 30.82 -11.19 20.59
N ALA A 7 30.81 -10.58 21.77
CA ALA A 7 29.62 -9.89 22.28
C ALA A 7 29.23 -8.72 21.38
N GLN A 8 30.19 -7.95 20.88
CA GLN A 8 29.96 -6.87 19.95
C GLN A 8 29.40 -7.39 18.62
N LEU A 9 29.90 -8.50 18.14
CA LEU A 9 29.41 -9.10 16.90
C LEU A 9 28.00 -9.60 17.06
N GLU A 10 27.67 -10.25 18.18
CA GLU A 10 26.28 -10.65 18.47
C GLU A 10 25.34 -9.46 18.49
N GLU A 11 25.72 -8.37 19.11
CA GLU A 11 24.91 -7.17 19.16
C GLU A 11 24.65 -6.61 17.77
N ARG A 12 25.67 -6.57 16.92
CA ARG A 12 25.54 -6.11 15.54
C ARG A 12 24.58 -7.00 14.73
N VAL A 13 24.72 -8.31 14.90
CA VAL A 13 23.83 -9.27 14.24
C VAL A 13 22.39 -9.08 14.70
N GLN A 14 22.16 -8.89 15.98
CA GLN A 14 20.83 -8.67 16.53
C GLN A 14 20.20 -7.39 15.99
N ARG A 15 20.97 -6.32 15.89
CA ARG A 15 20.51 -5.06 15.31
C ARG A 15 20.15 -5.21 13.84
N LEU A 16 20.96 -5.96 13.10
CA LEU A 16 20.71 -6.23 11.69
C LEU A 16 19.42 -7.02 11.48
N ILE A 17 19.19 -8.04 12.31
CA ILE A 17 17.98 -8.83 12.27
C ILE A 17 16.75 -7.96 12.58
N ALA A 18 16.86 -7.11 13.60
CA ALA A 18 15.77 -6.20 13.96
C ALA A 18 15.46 -5.22 12.83
N ALA A 19 16.48 -4.64 12.22
CA ALA A 19 16.32 -3.73 11.08
C ALA A 19 15.68 -4.44 9.88
N TYR A 20 16.10 -5.66 9.59
CA TYR A 20 15.55 -6.46 8.51
C TYR A 20 14.06 -6.76 8.74
N ARG A 21 13.69 -7.14 9.96
CA ARG A 21 12.29 -7.38 10.31
C ARG A 21 11.46 -6.13 10.17
N GLN A 22 12.01 -4.99 10.58
CA GLN A 22 11.32 -3.71 10.48
C GLN A 22 11.09 -3.33 9.02
N GLU A 23 12.08 -3.48 8.17
CA GLU A 23 11.95 -3.21 6.74
C GLU A 23 10.92 -4.11 6.08
N ARG A 24 10.89 -5.38 6.43
CA ARG A 24 9.88 -6.31 5.91
C ARG A 24 8.47 -5.90 6.30
N LEU A 25 8.30 -5.45 7.54
CA LEU A 25 7.00 -5.00 8.04
C LEU A 25 6.55 -3.73 7.31
N GLU A 26 7.45 -2.78 7.14
CA GLU A 26 7.18 -1.54 6.41
C GLU A 26 6.81 -1.82 4.97
N LYS A 27 7.52 -2.72 4.31
CA LYS A 27 7.23 -3.13 2.94
C LYS A 27 5.84 -3.76 2.85
N LYS A 28 5.51 -4.64 3.78
CA LYS A 28 4.20 -5.29 3.81
C LYS A 28 3.09 -4.25 3.95
N ARG A 29 3.26 -3.29 4.86
CA ARG A 29 2.29 -2.20 5.07
C ARG A 29 2.14 -1.33 3.83
N ALA A 30 3.26 -0.99 3.18
CA ALA A 30 3.24 -0.20 1.96
C ALA A 30 2.50 -0.92 0.83
N LEU A 31 2.72 -2.22 0.68
CA LEU A 31 2.02 -3.02 -0.34
C LEU A 31 0.52 -3.11 -0.04
N GLN A 32 0.14 -3.28 1.21
CA GLN A 32 -1.27 -3.31 1.63
C GLN A 32 -1.94 -1.96 1.35
N GLU A 33 -1.26 -0.86 1.66
CA GLU A 33 -1.78 0.48 1.38
C GLU A 33 -1.91 0.73 -0.12
N ARG A 34 -0.95 0.29 -0.91
CA ARG A 34 -1.04 0.37 -2.37
C ARG A 34 -2.26 -0.38 -2.88
N ASP A 35 -2.46 -1.61 -2.41
CA ASP A 35 -3.61 -2.43 -2.84
C ASP A 35 -4.93 -1.77 -2.46
N ARG A 36 -4.99 -1.18 -1.26
CA ARG A 36 -6.17 -0.43 -0.81
C ARG A 36 -6.46 0.76 -1.72
N LEU A 37 -5.43 1.52 -2.07
CA LEU A 37 -5.58 2.69 -2.95
C LEU A 37 -5.96 2.29 -4.37
N LEU A 38 -5.41 1.19 -4.88
CA LEU A 38 -5.80 0.68 -6.19
C LEU A 38 -7.27 0.27 -6.22
N ALA A 39 -7.74 -0.41 -5.18
CA ALA A 39 -9.14 -0.80 -5.07
C ALA A 39 -10.05 0.43 -4.97
N LEU A 40 -9.66 1.43 -4.19
CA LEU A 40 -10.40 2.67 -4.05
C LEU A 40 -10.46 3.43 -5.37
N ASN A 41 -9.35 3.52 -6.11
CA ASN A 41 -9.32 4.16 -7.41
C ASN A 41 -10.23 3.46 -8.41
N ALA A 42 -10.24 2.14 -8.43
CA ALA A 42 -11.13 1.37 -9.30
C ALA A 42 -12.60 1.64 -8.98
N GLU A 43 -12.94 1.72 -7.70
CA GLU A 43 -14.27 2.04 -7.23
C GLU A 43 -14.69 3.45 -7.64
N LEU A 44 -13.83 4.44 -7.41
CA LEU A 44 -14.11 5.82 -7.79
C LEU A 44 -14.29 5.96 -9.29
N LYS A 45 -13.45 5.32 -10.08
CA LYS A 45 -13.55 5.32 -11.53
C LYS A 45 -14.91 4.77 -11.99
N ARG A 46 -15.33 3.67 -11.38
CA ARG A 46 -16.61 3.03 -11.68
C ARG A 46 -17.79 3.96 -11.37
N ARG A 47 -17.71 4.67 -10.25
CA ARG A 47 -18.74 5.64 -9.86
C ARG A 47 -18.80 6.83 -10.82
N ILE A 48 -17.65 7.34 -11.23
CA ILE A 48 -17.57 8.44 -12.19
C ILE A 48 -18.16 8.00 -13.53
N GLU A 49 -17.79 6.82 -14.01
CA GLU A 49 -18.35 6.27 -15.25
C GLU A 49 -19.87 6.10 -15.18
N GLY A 50 -20.37 5.67 -14.02
CA GLY A 50 -21.80 5.56 -13.79
C GLY A 50 -22.52 6.90 -13.83
N ILE A 51 -21.92 7.93 -13.26
CA ILE A 51 -22.48 9.29 -13.29
C ILE A 51 -22.48 9.83 -14.72
N VAL A 52 -21.39 9.66 -15.45
CA VAL A 52 -21.28 10.09 -16.84
C VAL A 52 -22.34 9.41 -17.69
N GLU A 53 -22.57 8.11 -17.50
CA GLU A 53 -23.58 7.37 -18.23
C GLU A 53 -25.00 7.88 -17.93
N ARG A 54 -25.28 8.20 -16.68
CA ARG A 54 -26.58 8.80 -16.30
C ARG A 54 -26.80 10.14 -16.97
N ILE A 55 -25.76 10.96 -17.05
CA ILE A 55 -25.86 12.26 -17.74
C ILE A 55 -26.10 12.04 -19.21
N ARG A 56 -25.45 11.11 -19.87
CA ARG A 56 -25.68 10.79 -21.28
C ARG A 56 -27.10 10.35 -21.53
N VAL A 57 -27.64 9.51 -20.66
CA VAL A 57 -29.04 9.05 -20.78
C VAL A 57 -30.01 10.22 -20.67
N ILE A 58 -29.78 11.12 -19.73
CA ILE A 58 -30.64 12.31 -19.56
C ILE A 58 -30.54 13.24 -20.77
N GLU A 59 -29.31 13.47 -21.26
CA GLU A 59 -29.11 14.36 -22.43
C GLU A 59 -29.70 13.79 -23.72
N SER A 60 -29.72 12.48 -23.87
CA SER A 60 -30.24 11.81 -25.06
C SER A 60 -31.74 11.59 -25.01
N ASP A 61 -32.40 11.83 -23.86
CA ASP A 61 -33.86 11.67 -23.72
C ASP A 61 -34.59 12.87 -24.34
N PRO A 62 -35.36 12.67 -25.41
CA PRO A 62 -36.07 13.78 -26.04
C PRO A 62 -37.17 14.40 -25.20
N ASN A 63 -37.55 13.75 -24.10
CA ASN A 63 -38.60 14.25 -23.21
C ASN A 63 -38.04 14.90 -21.94
N SER A 64 -36.70 14.95 -21.78
CA SER A 64 -36.09 15.53 -20.62
C SER A 64 -35.94 17.04 -20.74
#